data_c43fb28e8c27d33485d1552960383fbf
#
_entry.id   c43fb28e8c27d33485d1552960383fbf
#
_cell.length_a   1.000
_cell.length_b   1.000
_cell.length_c   1.000
_cell.angle_alpha   90.00
_cell.angle_beta   90.00
_cell.angle_gamma   90.00
#
_symmetry.space_group_name_H-M   'P 1'
#
loop_
_entity.id
_entity.type
_entity.pdbx_description
1 polymer ?
#
loop_
_entity_poly.entity_id
_entity_poly.type
_entity_poly.pdbx_seq_one_letter_code
_entity_poly.pdbx_strand_id
1 'polypeptide(L)'
;MKLGIAGTGMIVRDLMQTLHKVPLESLSIWGRNQEKALKTAEEFGIPKVFDDYCEMLDSDTDTVYIALPNHLHFVFAKQALEAGKNVILEKPITSDVREFQTLRDAAASKGLILIEAVTVHYLPAYIALRKKIKELGEIKIVSLNYSQYSSRYDRFKAGEVPAVFDPQLSGGALMDLNVYNIHFAAGLFGEPQNCTYAANIQRGIDTSGVLLMDYRDFKVVCIGAKDCNAPTQLSIQGEKAAVTIPSPANAMQSFVLTTNAGDVRSFDFASEHRMLHEFMEFVKIIDAKDIKRAEAMLDISAAVCSIVEGARKQAGIVFAGD
;
A
#
# COMPACT_ATOMS: atom_id res chain seq x y z
N MET A 1 20.99 1.34 -7.19
CA MET A 1 20.13 0.21 -6.81
C MET A 1 20.06 -0.80 -7.92
N LYS A 2 20.38 -2.07 -7.64
CA LYS A 2 20.23 -3.24 -8.54
C LYS A 2 18.94 -3.98 -8.16
N LEU A 3 17.88 -3.75 -8.93
CA LEU A 3 16.54 -4.20 -8.59
C LEU A 3 16.22 -5.59 -9.16
N GLY A 4 15.84 -6.52 -8.30
CA GLY A 4 15.19 -7.78 -8.66
C GLY A 4 13.68 -7.71 -8.41
N ILE A 5 12.86 -7.98 -9.42
CA ILE A 5 11.40 -8.04 -9.27
C ILE A 5 10.98 -9.50 -9.02
N ALA A 6 10.32 -9.75 -7.89
CA ALA A 6 9.69 -11.02 -7.58
C ALA A 6 8.18 -10.92 -7.82
N GLY A 7 7.73 -11.38 -8.99
CA GLY A 7 6.34 -11.35 -9.42
C GLY A 7 6.13 -10.94 -10.87
N THR A 8 4.97 -11.32 -11.42
CA THR A 8 4.56 -11.04 -12.82
C THR A 8 3.10 -10.59 -12.90
N GLY A 9 2.59 -10.10 -11.77
CA GLY A 9 1.19 -9.66 -11.62
C GLY A 9 0.88 -8.32 -12.28
N MET A 10 -0.37 -7.88 -12.15
CA MET A 10 -0.82 -6.59 -12.72
C MET A 10 -0.04 -5.41 -12.16
N ILE A 11 0.32 -5.43 -10.87
CA ILE A 11 1.06 -4.32 -10.26
C ILE A 11 2.48 -4.19 -10.83
N VAL A 12 3.13 -5.31 -11.17
CA VAL A 12 4.43 -5.28 -11.87
C VAL A 12 4.28 -4.65 -13.25
N ARG A 13 3.26 -5.04 -14.02
CA ARG A 13 2.98 -4.46 -15.34
C ARG A 13 2.66 -2.96 -15.26
N ASP A 14 1.96 -2.54 -14.20
CA ASP A 14 1.66 -1.14 -13.92
C ASP A 14 2.95 -0.36 -13.62
N LEU A 15 3.82 -0.90 -12.77
CA LEU A 15 5.13 -0.32 -12.46
C LEU A 15 6.01 -0.19 -13.71
N MET A 16 6.05 -1.21 -14.56
CA MET A 16 6.92 -1.21 -15.75
C MET A 16 6.61 -0.07 -16.72
N GLN A 17 5.39 0.50 -16.70
CA GLN A 17 5.05 1.66 -17.53
C GLN A 17 5.88 2.91 -17.17
N THR A 18 6.41 2.99 -15.97
CA THR A 18 7.14 4.16 -15.48
C THR A 18 8.56 3.85 -15.02
N LEU A 19 8.91 2.58 -14.80
CA LEU A 19 10.18 2.18 -14.21
C LEU A 19 11.40 2.61 -15.05
N HIS A 20 11.23 2.79 -16.37
CA HIS A 20 12.28 3.31 -17.26
C HIS A 20 12.74 4.74 -16.91
N LYS A 21 11.96 5.49 -16.12
CA LYS A 21 12.30 6.83 -15.61
C LYS A 21 13.06 6.76 -14.28
N VAL A 22 13.11 5.61 -13.63
CA VAL A 22 13.78 5.41 -12.34
C VAL A 22 15.25 5.09 -12.57
N PRO A 23 16.22 5.74 -11.89
CA PRO A 23 17.64 5.53 -12.12
C PRO A 23 18.12 4.21 -11.47
N LEU A 24 17.89 3.10 -12.14
CA LEU A 24 18.36 1.79 -11.73
C LEU A 24 19.71 1.46 -12.35
N GLU A 25 20.58 0.79 -11.60
CA GLU A 25 21.85 0.27 -12.08
C GLU A 25 21.62 -1.00 -12.93
N SER A 26 20.74 -1.87 -12.47
CA SER A 26 20.31 -3.07 -13.19
C SER A 26 18.88 -3.47 -12.83
N LEU A 27 18.27 -4.26 -13.69
CA LEU A 27 16.92 -4.78 -13.52
C LEU A 27 16.88 -6.28 -13.87
N SER A 28 16.25 -7.05 -13.02
CA SER A 28 16.00 -8.48 -13.23
C SER A 28 14.60 -8.86 -12.76
N ILE A 29 14.11 -10.02 -13.18
CA ILE A 29 12.80 -10.53 -12.80
C ILE A 29 12.85 -12.02 -12.49
N TRP A 30 12.04 -12.42 -11.52
CA TRP A 30 11.68 -13.79 -11.24
C TRP A 30 10.16 -13.90 -11.05
N GLY A 31 9.59 -15.02 -11.42
CA GLY A 31 8.19 -15.31 -11.17
C GLY A 31 7.92 -16.80 -11.03
N ARG A 32 6.98 -17.20 -10.18
CA ARG A 32 6.58 -18.60 -9.97
C ARG A 32 6.14 -19.34 -11.24
N ASN A 33 5.73 -18.58 -12.25
CA ASN A 33 5.46 -19.11 -13.58
C ASN A 33 6.51 -18.54 -14.53
N GLN A 34 7.44 -19.38 -14.93
CA GLN A 34 8.60 -19.03 -15.77
C GLN A 34 8.19 -18.46 -17.12
N GLU A 35 7.21 -19.06 -17.78
CA GLU A 35 6.71 -18.57 -19.07
C GLU A 35 6.18 -17.13 -18.97
N LYS A 36 5.46 -16.82 -17.88
CA LYS A 36 4.99 -15.44 -17.63
C LYS A 36 6.15 -14.49 -17.33
N ALA A 37 7.17 -14.96 -16.63
CA ALA A 37 8.34 -14.14 -16.33
C ALA A 37 9.11 -13.79 -17.62
N LEU A 38 9.36 -14.78 -18.47
CA LEU A 38 9.99 -14.59 -19.79
C LEU A 38 9.17 -13.63 -20.67
N LYS A 39 7.85 -13.83 -20.76
CA LYS A 39 6.96 -12.96 -21.53
C LYS A 39 6.96 -11.52 -21.01
N THR A 40 6.97 -11.34 -19.69
CA THR A 40 7.04 -10.00 -19.08
C THR A 40 8.38 -9.35 -19.36
N ALA A 41 9.48 -10.12 -19.29
CA ALA A 41 10.81 -9.61 -19.59
C ALA A 41 10.95 -9.18 -21.05
N GLU A 42 10.45 -10.00 -21.99
CA GLU A 42 10.42 -9.66 -23.42
C GLU A 42 9.61 -8.39 -23.69
N GLU A 43 8.40 -8.29 -23.11
CA GLU A 43 7.50 -7.15 -23.33
C GLU A 43 8.09 -5.82 -22.85
N PHE A 44 8.79 -5.85 -21.71
CA PHE A 44 9.31 -4.63 -21.08
C PHE A 44 10.82 -4.46 -21.17
N GLY A 45 11.52 -5.34 -21.91
CA GLY A 45 12.96 -5.26 -22.12
C GLY A 45 13.78 -5.49 -20.84
N ILE A 46 13.33 -6.39 -19.94
CA ILE A 46 14.07 -6.72 -18.71
C ILE A 46 15.25 -7.64 -19.11
N PRO A 47 16.50 -7.26 -18.83
CA PRO A 47 17.65 -7.94 -19.40
C PRO A 47 17.94 -9.32 -18.80
N LYS A 48 17.46 -9.59 -17.58
CA LYS A 48 17.77 -10.83 -16.84
C LYS A 48 16.52 -11.45 -16.23
N VAL A 49 16.29 -12.71 -16.52
CA VAL A 49 15.23 -13.54 -15.93
C VAL A 49 15.89 -14.66 -15.14
N PHE A 50 15.44 -14.88 -13.93
CA PHE A 50 15.90 -16.00 -13.10
C PHE A 50 14.89 -17.14 -13.12
N ASP A 51 15.36 -18.36 -13.12
CA ASP A 51 14.54 -19.56 -13.06
C ASP A 51 14.09 -19.86 -11.63
N ASP A 52 14.95 -19.55 -10.67
CA ASP A 52 14.71 -19.75 -9.24
C ASP A 52 14.90 -18.46 -8.44
N TYR A 53 14.12 -18.32 -7.35
CA TYR A 53 14.20 -17.17 -6.47
C TYR A 53 15.52 -17.08 -5.72
N CYS A 54 16.07 -18.24 -5.30
CA CYS A 54 17.35 -18.29 -4.61
C CYS A 54 18.49 -17.86 -5.54
N GLU A 55 18.47 -18.24 -6.81
CA GLU A 55 19.44 -17.76 -7.79
C GLU A 55 19.43 -16.23 -7.92
N MET A 56 18.25 -15.61 -7.90
CA MET A 56 18.14 -14.14 -7.85
C MET A 56 18.74 -13.57 -6.58
N LEU A 57 18.51 -14.22 -5.43
CA LEU A 57 19.09 -13.80 -4.15
C LEU A 57 20.61 -13.98 -4.09
N ASP A 58 21.16 -15.02 -4.74
CA ASP A 58 22.60 -15.29 -4.79
C ASP A 58 23.33 -14.39 -5.81
N SER A 59 22.58 -13.67 -6.65
CA SER A 59 23.14 -12.78 -7.66
C SER A 59 23.63 -11.45 -7.08
N ASP A 60 24.07 -10.56 -7.96
CA ASP A 60 24.46 -9.19 -7.61
C ASP A 60 23.29 -8.23 -7.38
N THR A 61 22.03 -8.71 -7.42
CA THR A 61 20.83 -7.97 -6.98
C THR A 61 21.03 -7.51 -5.54
N ASP A 62 20.84 -6.22 -5.25
CA ASP A 62 20.97 -5.65 -3.90
C ASP A 62 19.63 -5.38 -3.23
N THR A 63 18.58 -5.29 -4.02
CA THR A 63 17.23 -4.94 -3.58
C THR A 63 16.20 -5.80 -4.30
N VAL A 64 15.24 -6.35 -3.54
CA VAL A 64 14.16 -7.16 -4.10
C VAL A 64 12.82 -6.43 -3.91
N TYR A 65 12.13 -6.17 -5.02
CA TYR A 65 10.74 -5.76 -5.01
C TYR A 65 9.82 -6.98 -5.06
N ILE A 66 9.09 -7.22 -3.97
CA ILE A 66 8.22 -8.38 -3.82
C ILE A 66 6.78 -7.96 -4.12
N ALA A 67 6.28 -8.40 -5.28
CA ALA A 67 4.95 -8.12 -5.82
C ALA A 67 4.18 -9.43 -6.06
N LEU A 68 4.15 -10.26 -5.04
CA LEU A 68 3.48 -11.55 -4.97
C LEU A 68 2.09 -11.40 -4.31
N PRO A 69 1.22 -12.43 -4.33
CA PRO A 69 0.01 -12.44 -3.51
C PRO A 69 0.30 -12.27 -2.00
N ASN A 70 -0.58 -11.58 -1.28
CA ASN A 70 -0.37 -11.14 0.11
C ASN A 70 0.16 -12.23 1.06
N HIS A 71 -0.42 -13.46 1.02
CA HIS A 71 0.01 -14.58 1.86
C HIS A 71 1.46 -15.06 1.63
N LEU A 72 2.12 -14.61 0.57
CA LEU A 72 3.51 -14.92 0.26
C LEU A 72 4.49 -13.83 0.69
N HIS A 73 3.99 -12.66 1.04
CA HIS A 73 4.83 -11.49 1.36
C HIS A 73 5.86 -11.84 2.45
N PHE A 74 5.41 -12.38 3.57
CA PHE A 74 6.27 -12.71 4.69
C PHE A 74 7.40 -13.67 4.33
N VAL A 75 7.06 -14.81 3.69
CA VAL A 75 8.03 -15.86 3.40
C VAL A 75 9.12 -15.37 2.46
N PHE A 76 8.73 -14.70 1.37
CA PHE A 76 9.69 -14.22 0.37
C PHE A 76 10.51 -13.02 0.87
N ALA A 77 9.90 -12.12 1.65
CA ALA A 77 10.62 -11.00 2.26
C ALA A 77 11.64 -11.48 3.29
N LYS A 78 11.28 -12.47 4.12
CA LYS A 78 12.19 -13.07 5.09
C LYS A 78 13.41 -13.70 4.41
N GLN A 79 13.20 -14.50 3.35
CA GLN A 79 14.29 -15.10 2.59
C GLN A 79 15.23 -14.04 1.98
N ALA A 80 14.67 -12.94 1.42
CA ALA A 80 15.48 -11.87 0.87
C ALA A 80 16.32 -11.16 1.93
N LEU A 81 15.74 -10.84 3.10
CA LEU A 81 16.46 -10.25 4.22
C LEU A 81 17.52 -11.21 4.78
N GLU A 82 17.23 -12.50 4.88
CA GLU A 82 18.19 -13.52 5.31
C GLU A 82 19.38 -13.63 4.35
N ALA A 83 19.13 -13.45 3.04
CA ALA A 83 20.17 -13.38 2.00
C ALA A 83 20.91 -12.03 1.92
N GLY A 84 20.62 -11.10 2.84
CA GLY A 84 21.30 -9.80 2.89
C GLY A 84 20.82 -8.80 1.83
N LYS A 85 19.59 -8.93 1.33
CA LYS A 85 19.01 -8.01 0.35
C LYS A 85 18.08 -7.00 1.03
N ASN A 86 18.10 -5.75 0.55
CA ASN A 86 17.05 -4.80 0.89
C ASN A 86 15.71 -5.27 0.29
N VAL A 87 14.61 -4.90 0.92
CA VAL A 87 13.28 -5.34 0.50
C VAL A 87 12.35 -4.16 0.32
N ILE A 88 11.75 -4.07 -0.85
CA ILE A 88 10.57 -3.27 -1.15
C ILE A 88 9.41 -4.26 -1.24
N LEU A 89 8.46 -4.17 -0.32
CA LEU A 89 7.37 -5.13 -0.17
C LEU A 89 6.02 -4.49 -0.51
N GLU A 90 5.26 -5.10 -1.43
CA GLU A 90 3.93 -4.62 -1.77
C GLU A 90 2.99 -4.55 -0.55
N LYS A 91 2.04 -3.63 -0.65
CA LYS A 91 0.95 -3.50 0.33
C LYS A 91 -0.09 -4.65 0.18
N PRO A 92 -0.74 -5.03 1.25
CA PRO A 92 -0.36 -4.77 2.64
C PRO A 92 0.92 -5.51 2.99
N ILE A 93 1.79 -4.88 3.78
CA ILE A 93 3.14 -5.41 4.06
C ILE A 93 3.11 -6.85 4.57
N THR A 94 2.21 -7.14 5.53
CA THR A 94 1.89 -8.48 6.02
C THR A 94 0.41 -8.55 6.40
N SER A 95 -0.08 -9.74 6.69
CA SER A 95 -1.45 -9.96 7.17
C SER A 95 -1.54 -10.08 8.69
N ASP A 96 -0.39 -10.15 9.37
CA ASP A 96 -0.23 -10.39 10.80
C ASP A 96 0.88 -9.49 11.36
N VAL A 97 0.66 -8.91 12.54
CA VAL A 97 1.63 -8.02 13.21
C VAL A 97 2.91 -8.74 13.61
N ARG A 98 2.85 -10.03 13.94
CA ARG A 98 4.03 -10.83 14.33
C ARG A 98 4.92 -11.07 13.11
N GLU A 99 4.34 -11.32 11.94
CA GLU A 99 5.07 -11.41 10.68
C GLU A 99 5.79 -10.09 10.38
N PHE A 100 5.06 -8.97 10.49
CA PHE A 100 5.63 -7.63 10.31
C PHE A 100 6.82 -7.40 11.24
N GLN A 101 6.66 -7.65 12.54
CA GLN A 101 7.73 -7.45 13.53
C GLN A 101 8.95 -8.33 13.23
N THR A 102 8.71 -9.57 12.82
CA THR A 102 9.79 -10.50 12.42
C THR A 102 10.60 -9.95 11.25
N LEU A 103 9.95 -9.39 10.23
CA LEU A 103 10.64 -8.79 9.09
C LEU A 103 11.41 -7.52 9.50
N ARG A 104 10.79 -6.67 10.32
CA ARG A 104 11.43 -5.44 10.83
C ARG A 104 12.70 -5.76 11.61
N ASP A 105 12.62 -6.73 12.53
CA ASP A 105 13.77 -7.17 13.35
C ASP A 105 14.87 -7.79 12.48
N ALA A 106 14.50 -8.60 11.48
CA ALA A 106 15.44 -9.19 10.53
C ALA A 106 16.19 -8.11 9.73
N ALA A 107 15.49 -7.10 9.22
CA ALA A 107 16.09 -5.98 8.52
C ALA A 107 17.04 -5.18 9.43
N ALA A 108 16.56 -4.80 10.62
CA ALA A 108 17.33 -4.03 11.60
C ALA A 108 18.61 -4.77 12.04
N SER A 109 18.53 -6.08 12.31
CA SER A 109 19.68 -6.88 12.76
C SER A 109 20.82 -6.96 11.75
N LYS A 110 20.51 -6.74 10.47
CA LYS A 110 21.48 -6.78 9.36
C LYS A 110 21.81 -5.41 8.77
N GLY A 111 21.20 -4.34 9.30
CA GLY A 111 21.35 -2.99 8.75
C GLY A 111 20.81 -2.86 7.33
N LEU A 112 19.75 -3.65 7.00
CA LEU A 112 19.09 -3.65 5.72
C LEU A 112 17.86 -2.73 5.74
N ILE A 113 17.45 -2.31 4.57
CA ILE A 113 16.25 -1.51 4.37
C ILE A 113 15.07 -2.43 4.02
N LEU A 114 14.00 -2.32 4.80
CA LEU A 114 12.66 -2.82 4.50
C LEU A 114 11.74 -1.62 4.31
N ILE A 115 10.98 -1.58 3.23
CA ILE A 115 10.02 -0.52 2.92
C ILE A 115 8.74 -1.14 2.36
N GLU A 116 7.58 -0.68 2.84
CA GLU A 116 6.29 -1.01 2.23
C GLU A 116 6.03 -0.12 1.01
N ALA A 117 5.64 -0.71 -0.11
CA ALA A 117 5.28 0.00 -1.33
C ALA A 117 3.83 0.52 -1.22
N VAL A 118 3.70 1.76 -0.77
CA VAL A 118 2.41 2.46 -0.64
C VAL A 118 2.49 3.84 -1.27
N THR A 119 1.96 3.98 -2.47
CA THR A 119 2.02 5.20 -3.27
C THR A 119 1.61 6.47 -2.51
N VAL A 120 0.62 6.36 -1.61
CA VAL A 120 0.02 7.49 -0.86
C VAL A 120 1.07 8.43 -0.29
N HIS A 121 2.10 7.89 0.39
CA HIS A 121 3.07 8.69 1.13
C HIS A 121 4.05 9.47 0.25
N TYR A 122 4.16 9.10 -1.01
CA TYR A 122 5.12 9.64 -1.97
C TYR A 122 4.48 10.57 -3.01
N LEU A 123 3.13 10.64 -3.06
CA LEU A 123 2.42 11.52 -3.98
C LEU A 123 2.66 13.01 -3.62
N PRO A 124 3.06 13.86 -4.58
CA PRO A 124 3.31 15.28 -4.35
C PRO A 124 2.12 16.00 -3.70
N ALA A 125 0.89 15.66 -4.13
CA ALA A 125 -0.34 16.23 -3.56
C ALA A 125 -0.51 15.87 -2.08
N TYR A 126 -0.23 14.63 -1.67
CA TYR A 126 -0.30 14.20 -0.27
C TYR A 126 0.77 14.90 0.59
N ILE A 127 1.99 15.01 0.07
CA ILE A 127 3.08 15.72 0.75
C ILE A 127 2.74 17.21 0.95
N ALA A 128 2.13 17.84 -0.05
CA ALA A 128 1.66 19.22 0.04
C ALA A 128 0.51 19.36 1.05
N LEU A 129 -0.46 18.45 1.02
CA LEU A 129 -1.56 18.42 1.99
C LEU A 129 -1.06 18.32 3.43
N ARG A 130 -0.10 17.42 3.69
CA ARG A 130 0.50 17.23 5.02
C ARG A 130 1.08 18.55 5.58
N LYS A 131 1.67 19.39 4.72
CA LYS A 131 2.20 20.70 5.13
C LYS A 131 1.08 21.71 5.43
N LYS A 132 -0.12 21.50 4.87
CA LYS A 132 -1.27 22.39 4.98
C LYS A 132 -2.27 21.99 6.06
N ILE A 133 -2.13 20.82 6.66
CA ILE A 133 -3.12 20.28 7.61
C ILE A 133 -3.41 21.25 8.77
N LYS A 134 -2.40 22.01 9.21
CA LYS A 134 -2.55 23.01 10.30
C LYS A 134 -3.44 24.20 9.93
N GLU A 135 -3.62 24.48 8.63
CA GLU A 135 -4.48 25.57 8.16
C GLU A 135 -5.97 25.26 8.38
N LEU A 136 -6.34 23.98 8.58
CA LEU A 136 -7.71 23.59 8.83
C LEU A 136 -8.18 23.89 10.27
N GLY A 137 -7.28 24.24 11.19
CA GLY A 137 -7.59 24.35 12.61
C GLY A 137 -7.68 22.97 13.25
N GLU A 138 -8.49 22.84 14.32
CA GLU A 138 -8.74 21.54 14.92
C GLU A 138 -9.54 20.66 13.96
N ILE A 139 -9.07 19.47 13.69
CA ILE A 139 -9.76 18.49 12.86
C ILE A 139 -10.96 17.95 13.64
N LYS A 140 -12.09 17.78 12.97
CA LYS A 140 -13.33 17.24 13.59
C LYS A 140 -13.77 15.94 12.95
N ILE A 141 -13.80 15.87 11.61
CA ILE A 141 -14.22 14.68 10.87
C ILE A 141 -13.31 14.49 9.66
N VAL A 142 -12.92 13.24 9.41
CA VAL A 142 -12.27 12.82 8.17
C VAL A 142 -13.11 11.71 7.55
N SER A 143 -13.45 11.85 6.27
CA SER A 143 -14.19 10.86 5.52
C SER A 143 -13.40 10.43 4.29
N LEU A 144 -13.08 9.15 4.20
CA LEU A 144 -12.25 8.56 3.16
C LEU A 144 -13.05 7.43 2.49
N ASN A 145 -13.34 7.57 1.20
CA ASN A 145 -14.10 6.57 0.46
C ASN A 145 -13.31 6.06 -0.74
N TYR A 146 -13.08 4.76 -0.78
CA TYR A 146 -12.54 4.04 -1.94
C TYR A 146 -13.48 2.88 -2.27
N SER A 147 -14.55 3.17 -3.00
CA SER A 147 -15.51 2.19 -3.50
C SER A 147 -15.31 1.98 -4.99
N GLN A 148 -14.88 0.77 -5.36
CA GLN A 148 -14.61 0.40 -6.75
C GLN A 148 -15.13 -1.01 -7.01
N TYR A 149 -16.16 -1.14 -7.86
CA TYR A 149 -16.67 -2.44 -8.25
C TYR A 149 -15.56 -3.29 -8.89
N SER A 150 -15.21 -4.38 -8.25
CA SER A 150 -14.13 -5.25 -8.71
C SER A 150 -14.54 -6.01 -9.98
N SER A 151 -13.69 -5.99 -10.99
CA SER A 151 -13.85 -6.80 -12.20
C SER A 151 -13.90 -8.32 -11.93
N ARG A 152 -13.57 -8.74 -10.70
CA ARG A 152 -13.61 -10.13 -10.27
C ARG A 152 -14.83 -10.46 -9.41
N TYR A 153 -15.67 -9.47 -9.07
CA TYR A 153 -16.79 -9.68 -8.17
C TYR A 153 -17.91 -10.52 -8.80
N ASP A 154 -18.15 -10.39 -10.12
CA ASP A 154 -19.14 -11.23 -10.79
C ASP A 154 -18.74 -12.72 -10.79
N ARG A 155 -17.45 -13.03 -10.97
CA ARG A 155 -16.93 -14.39 -10.82
C ARG A 155 -17.09 -14.89 -9.38
N PHE A 156 -16.86 -14.01 -8.40
CA PHE A 156 -17.09 -14.34 -6.99
C PHE A 156 -18.57 -14.63 -6.72
N LYS A 157 -19.51 -13.85 -7.24
CA LYS A 157 -20.96 -14.13 -7.14
C LYS A 157 -21.33 -15.46 -7.80
N ALA A 158 -20.70 -15.79 -8.92
CA ALA A 158 -20.92 -17.04 -9.65
C ALA A 158 -20.35 -18.30 -8.98
N GLY A 159 -19.70 -18.16 -7.80
CA GLY A 159 -19.19 -19.28 -7.01
C GLY A 159 -17.68 -19.50 -7.10
N GLU A 160 -16.95 -18.80 -7.98
CA GLU A 160 -15.50 -18.84 -7.98
C GLU A 160 -14.93 -18.09 -6.75
N VAL A 161 -13.66 -18.37 -6.41
CA VAL A 161 -12.94 -17.65 -5.34
C VAL A 161 -11.69 -16.99 -5.92
N PRO A 162 -11.82 -15.81 -6.58
CA PRO A 162 -10.66 -15.05 -7.01
C PRO A 162 -9.79 -14.63 -5.83
N ALA A 163 -8.48 -14.60 -5.99
CA ALA A 163 -7.51 -14.31 -4.92
C ALA A 163 -7.84 -13.07 -4.07
N VAL A 164 -8.38 -12.02 -4.68
CA VAL A 164 -8.77 -10.78 -3.98
C VAL A 164 -10.00 -10.91 -3.07
N PHE A 165 -10.70 -12.05 -3.12
CA PHE A 165 -11.83 -12.44 -2.28
C PHE A 165 -11.57 -13.74 -1.53
N ASP A 166 -10.33 -14.21 -1.49
CA ASP A 166 -9.96 -15.45 -0.83
C ASP A 166 -9.33 -15.18 0.54
N PRO A 167 -9.98 -15.58 1.66
CA PRO A 167 -9.40 -15.41 2.98
C PRO A 167 -8.11 -16.22 3.17
N GLN A 168 -7.94 -17.34 2.43
CA GLN A 168 -6.70 -18.14 2.47
C GLN A 168 -5.51 -17.40 1.82
N LEU A 169 -5.78 -16.41 1.00
CA LEU A 169 -4.77 -15.59 0.32
C LEU A 169 -4.72 -14.16 0.87
N SER A 170 -5.32 -13.92 2.04
CA SER A 170 -5.38 -12.61 2.70
C SER A 170 -6.04 -11.53 1.82
N GLY A 171 -7.16 -11.89 1.17
CA GLY A 171 -7.97 -10.99 0.35
C GLY A 171 -8.86 -10.06 1.18
N GLY A 172 -9.90 -9.52 0.55
CA GLY A 172 -10.92 -8.66 1.17
C GLY A 172 -10.83 -7.19 0.79
N ALA A 173 -11.91 -6.45 1.03
CA ALA A 173 -11.98 -5.03 0.73
C ALA A 173 -11.12 -4.20 1.69
N LEU A 174 -11.00 -4.60 2.94
CA LEU A 174 -10.14 -3.98 3.95
C LEU A 174 -8.67 -4.03 3.52
N MET A 175 -8.19 -5.21 3.13
CA MET A 175 -6.80 -5.47 2.76
C MET A 175 -6.41 -4.86 1.41
N ASP A 176 -7.32 -4.83 0.46
CA ASP A 176 -6.97 -4.45 -0.92
C ASP A 176 -7.22 -2.96 -1.23
N LEU A 177 -8.33 -2.39 -0.77
CA LEU A 177 -8.72 -1.01 -1.05
C LEU A 177 -8.66 -0.10 0.18
N ASN A 178 -9.26 -0.53 1.30
CA ASN A 178 -9.38 0.33 2.46
C ASN A 178 -8.03 0.58 3.15
N VAL A 179 -7.06 -0.30 2.96
CA VAL A 179 -5.67 -0.12 3.42
C VAL A 179 -5.08 1.22 2.96
N TYR A 180 -5.41 1.69 1.76
CA TYR A 180 -4.95 3.01 1.27
C TYR A 180 -5.54 4.19 2.07
N ASN A 181 -6.83 4.09 2.44
CA ASN A 181 -7.47 5.08 3.31
C ASN A 181 -6.84 5.08 4.71
N ILE A 182 -6.54 3.91 5.23
CA ILE A 182 -5.89 3.76 6.54
C ILE A 182 -4.48 4.35 6.51
N HIS A 183 -3.68 4.07 5.47
CA HIS A 183 -2.38 4.69 5.27
C HIS A 183 -2.47 6.21 5.14
N PHE A 184 -3.47 6.72 4.44
CA PHE A 184 -3.71 8.15 4.31
C PHE A 184 -3.93 8.79 5.68
N ALA A 185 -4.80 8.21 6.50
CA ALA A 185 -5.12 8.73 7.84
C ALA A 185 -3.92 8.56 8.81
N ALA A 186 -3.35 7.37 8.89
CA ALA A 186 -2.23 7.09 9.80
C ALA A 186 -0.99 7.94 9.48
N GLY A 187 -0.70 8.21 8.20
CA GLY A 187 0.40 9.06 7.80
C GLY A 187 0.21 10.55 8.11
N LEU A 188 -1.04 11.02 8.29
CA LEU A 188 -1.34 12.40 8.70
C LEU A 188 -1.47 12.56 10.21
N PHE A 189 -2.07 11.58 10.88
CA PHE A 189 -2.55 11.72 12.25
C PHE A 189 -1.95 10.71 13.24
N GLY A 190 -1.17 9.76 12.75
CA GLY A 190 -0.64 8.68 13.58
C GLY A 190 -1.66 7.58 13.88
N GLU A 191 -1.43 6.84 14.95
CA GLU A 191 -2.27 5.73 15.39
C GLU A 191 -3.52 6.22 16.13
N PRO A 192 -4.73 5.68 15.82
CA PRO A 192 -5.97 6.00 16.55
C PRO A 192 -5.99 5.32 17.93
N GLN A 193 -6.81 5.83 18.84
CA GLN A 193 -7.01 5.21 20.16
C GLN A 193 -7.82 3.90 20.08
N ASN A 194 -8.72 3.82 19.12
CA ASN A 194 -9.57 2.64 18.92
C ASN A 194 -10.07 2.57 17.47
N CYS A 195 -10.42 1.37 17.02
CA CYS A 195 -10.98 1.10 15.70
C CYS A 195 -12.20 0.18 15.83
N THR A 196 -13.21 0.41 14.98
CA THR A 196 -14.38 -0.48 14.85
C THR A 196 -14.67 -0.72 13.38
N TYR A 197 -14.74 -1.97 12.96
CA TYR A 197 -15.00 -2.34 11.58
C TYR A 197 -16.35 -3.02 11.41
N ALA A 198 -17.25 -2.39 10.67
CA ALA A 198 -18.52 -2.94 10.24
C ALA A 198 -18.39 -3.45 8.80
N ALA A 199 -18.27 -4.76 8.63
CA ALA A 199 -18.02 -5.41 7.35
C ALA A 199 -19.28 -6.05 6.76
N ASN A 200 -19.44 -5.95 5.44
CA ASN A 200 -20.34 -6.80 4.67
C ASN A 200 -19.58 -8.08 4.28
N ILE A 201 -19.90 -9.18 4.95
CA ILE A 201 -19.19 -10.46 4.78
C ILE A 201 -19.95 -11.39 3.85
N GLN A 202 -19.24 -11.92 2.85
CA GLN A 202 -19.75 -12.96 1.96
C GLN A 202 -18.71 -14.10 1.88
N ARG A 203 -19.13 -15.32 2.19
CA ARG A 203 -18.27 -16.51 2.16
C ARG A 203 -16.96 -16.33 2.97
N GLY A 204 -17.07 -15.75 4.18
CA GLY A 204 -15.95 -15.59 5.12
C GLY A 204 -14.99 -14.44 4.83
N ILE A 205 -15.27 -13.59 3.81
CA ILE A 205 -14.45 -12.45 3.46
C ILE A 205 -15.28 -11.17 3.34
N ASP A 206 -14.72 -10.02 3.66
CA ASP A 206 -15.37 -8.73 3.43
C ASP A 206 -15.35 -8.33 1.96
N THR A 207 -16.52 -8.02 1.42
CA THR A 207 -16.66 -7.46 0.07
C THR A 207 -16.74 -5.94 0.08
N SER A 208 -17.18 -5.39 1.22
CA SER A 208 -17.16 -3.96 1.55
C SER A 208 -17.23 -3.75 3.06
N GLY A 209 -16.97 -2.54 3.53
CA GLY A 209 -17.10 -2.22 4.94
C GLY A 209 -16.75 -0.79 5.27
N VAL A 210 -17.10 -0.42 6.51
CA VAL A 210 -16.85 0.89 7.11
C VAL A 210 -15.97 0.70 8.34
N LEU A 211 -14.77 1.25 8.31
CA LEU A 211 -13.88 1.33 9.45
C LEU A 211 -14.01 2.71 10.10
N LEU A 212 -14.42 2.74 11.34
CA LEU A 212 -14.37 3.92 12.20
C LEU A 212 -13.06 3.89 13.00
N MET A 213 -12.23 4.91 12.84
CA MET A 213 -11.00 5.11 13.60
C MET A 213 -11.25 6.27 14.58
N ASP A 214 -11.13 5.98 15.87
CA ASP A 214 -11.36 6.93 16.95
C ASP A 214 -10.04 7.58 17.38
N TYR A 215 -9.85 8.82 16.98
CA TYR A 215 -8.85 9.71 17.54
C TYR A 215 -9.47 10.52 18.68
N ARG A 216 -8.68 10.88 19.68
CA ARG A 216 -9.20 11.54 20.89
C ARG A 216 -10.21 12.66 20.59
N ASP A 217 -9.83 13.56 19.69
CA ASP A 217 -10.55 14.82 19.48
C ASP A 217 -11.38 14.83 18.18
N PHE A 218 -11.22 13.81 17.31
CA PHE A 218 -11.92 13.70 16.03
C PHE A 218 -12.14 12.25 15.62
N LYS A 219 -12.93 12.06 14.58
CA LYS A 219 -13.25 10.73 14.04
C LYS A 219 -12.89 10.63 12.57
N VAL A 220 -12.39 9.46 12.18
CA VAL A 220 -12.07 9.12 10.79
C VAL A 220 -12.95 7.95 10.35
N VAL A 221 -13.61 8.11 9.22
CA VAL A 221 -14.40 7.06 8.57
C VAL A 221 -13.69 6.65 7.30
N CYS A 222 -13.31 5.37 7.20
CA CYS A 222 -12.71 4.77 6.03
C CYS A 222 -13.69 3.77 5.40
N ILE A 223 -14.17 4.05 4.19
CA ILE A 223 -15.07 3.19 3.43
C ILE A 223 -14.27 2.48 2.35
N GLY A 224 -14.34 1.16 2.32
CA GLY A 224 -13.74 0.34 1.27
C GLY A 224 -14.77 -0.62 0.69
N ALA A 225 -14.95 -0.63 -0.63
CA ALA A 225 -15.93 -1.52 -1.27
C ALA A 225 -15.40 -2.08 -2.59
N LYS A 226 -15.66 -3.38 -2.81
CA LYS A 226 -15.34 -4.13 -4.03
C LYS A 226 -16.61 -4.70 -4.70
N ASP A 227 -17.73 -4.61 -4.04
CA ASP A 227 -19.06 -5.12 -4.45
C ASP A 227 -20.00 -4.03 -4.95
N CYS A 228 -19.63 -2.77 -4.78
CA CYS A 228 -20.35 -1.61 -5.29
C CYS A 228 -19.38 -0.52 -5.77
N ASN A 229 -19.94 0.51 -6.42
CA ASN A 229 -19.19 1.65 -6.93
C ASN A 229 -19.81 2.96 -6.43
N ALA A 230 -18.97 3.93 -6.11
CA ALA A 230 -19.39 5.28 -5.78
C ALA A 230 -18.33 6.29 -6.28
N PRO A 231 -18.68 7.56 -6.45
CA PRO A 231 -17.68 8.61 -6.65
C PRO A 231 -16.65 8.56 -5.53
N THR A 232 -15.39 8.35 -5.88
CA THR A 232 -14.31 8.34 -4.89
C THR A 232 -14.03 9.77 -4.47
N GLN A 233 -14.18 10.03 -3.18
CA GLN A 233 -13.96 11.33 -2.60
C GLN A 233 -13.42 11.20 -1.18
N LEU A 234 -12.38 11.99 -0.88
CA LEU A 234 -11.85 12.12 0.47
C LEU A 234 -12.09 13.54 0.97
N SER A 235 -12.37 13.69 2.26
CA SER A 235 -12.52 15.01 2.89
C SER A 235 -11.91 15.04 4.28
N ILE A 236 -11.31 16.18 4.62
CA ILE A 236 -10.82 16.51 5.97
C ILE A 236 -11.49 17.78 6.40
N GLN A 237 -12.21 17.74 7.51
CA GLN A 237 -13.04 18.85 8.00
C GLN A 237 -12.46 19.38 9.31
N GLY A 238 -11.99 20.60 9.28
CA GLY A 238 -11.47 21.31 10.46
C GLY A 238 -12.34 22.52 10.81
N GLU A 239 -12.03 23.14 11.96
CA GLU A 239 -12.79 24.31 12.47
C GLU A 239 -12.65 25.54 11.60
N LYS A 240 -11.55 25.69 10.83
CA LYS A 240 -11.28 26.87 10.01
C LYS A 240 -11.47 26.65 8.52
N ALA A 241 -11.25 25.44 8.07
CA ALA A 241 -11.33 25.09 6.67
C ALA A 241 -11.56 23.59 6.48
N ALA A 242 -11.99 23.20 5.29
CA ALA A 242 -12.10 21.83 4.86
C ALA A 242 -11.24 21.59 3.60
N VAL A 243 -10.75 20.36 3.46
CA VAL A 243 -10.11 19.87 2.24
C VAL A 243 -11.01 18.84 1.59
N THR A 244 -11.15 18.92 0.26
CA THR A 244 -11.80 17.92 -0.58
C THR A 244 -10.82 17.41 -1.62
N ILE A 245 -10.78 16.08 -1.81
CA ILE A 245 -9.89 15.39 -2.75
C ILE A 245 -10.79 14.53 -3.65
N PRO A 246 -10.84 14.79 -4.99
CA PRO A 246 -11.76 14.10 -5.92
C PRO A 246 -11.16 12.81 -6.49
N SER A 247 -10.36 12.08 -5.73
CA SER A 247 -9.67 10.87 -6.17
C SER A 247 -9.43 9.92 -5.00
N PRO A 248 -9.12 8.63 -5.25
CA PRO A 248 -8.69 7.72 -4.18
C PRO A 248 -7.33 8.15 -3.63
N ALA A 249 -7.05 7.75 -2.38
CA ALA A 249 -5.84 8.10 -1.66
C ALA A 249 -4.54 7.73 -2.42
N ASN A 250 -4.55 6.58 -3.10
CA ASN A 250 -3.39 6.06 -3.84
C ASN A 250 -3.15 6.69 -5.22
N ALA A 251 -4.01 7.63 -5.63
CA ALA A 251 -3.92 8.33 -6.92
C ALA A 251 -4.22 9.83 -6.80
N MET A 252 -3.95 10.40 -5.63
CA MET A 252 -4.20 11.80 -5.34
C MET A 252 -3.28 12.71 -6.17
N GLN A 253 -3.89 13.54 -7.04
CA GLN A 253 -3.19 14.50 -7.89
C GLN A 253 -3.53 15.95 -7.55
N SER A 254 -4.64 16.18 -6.85
CA SER A 254 -5.12 17.51 -6.51
C SER A 254 -5.92 17.51 -5.22
N PHE A 255 -6.09 18.68 -4.63
CA PHE A 255 -7.06 18.93 -3.57
C PHE A 255 -7.53 20.38 -3.58
N VAL A 256 -8.71 20.59 -3.03
CA VAL A 256 -9.30 21.92 -2.84
C VAL A 256 -9.40 22.19 -1.35
N LEU A 257 -8.92 23.36 -0.91
CA LEU A 257 -9.08 23.86 0.44
C LEU A 257 -10.11 25.00 0.42
N THR A 258 -11.16 24.85 1.21
CA THR A 258 -12.23 25.84 1.34
C THR A 258 -12.30 26.33 2.79
N THR A 259 -12.14 27.63 3.02
CA THR A 259 -12.28 28.22 4.35
C THR A 259 -13.76 28.37 4.72
N ASN A 260 -14.07 28.49 6.02
CA ASN A 260 -15.44 28.74 6.47
C ASN A 260 -15.97 30.13 6.01
N ALA A 261 -15.08 31.04 5.61
CA ALA A 261 -15.43 32.33 5.01
C ALA A 261 -15.79 32.22 3.50
N GLY A 262 -15.59 31.03 2.92
CA GLY A 262 -15.89 30.77 1.51
C GLY A 262 -14.71 30.95 0.54
N ASP A 263 -13.51 31.26 1.04
CA ASP A 263 -12.33 31.33 0.16
C ASP A 263 -11.96 29.95 -0.31
N VAL A 264 -11.72 29.80 -1.61
CA VAL A 264 -11.39 28.54 -2.26
C VAL A 264 -9.98 28.60 -2.84
N ARG A 265 -9.16 27.59 -2.52
CA ARG A 265 -7.81 27.43 -3.08
C ARG A 265 -7.64 26.03 -3.63
N SER A 266 -7.33 25.93 -4.92
CA SER A 266 -7.03 24.66 -5.60
C SER A 266 -5.52 24.41 -5.63
N PHE A 267 -5.14 23.16 -5.44
CA PHE A 267 -3.77 22.69 -5.50
C PHE A 267 -3.71 21.51 -6.47
N ASP A 268 -3.05 21.72 -7.60
CA ASP A 268 -2.93 20.75 -8.67
C ASP A 268 -1.45 20.39 -8.87
N PHE A 269 -1.17 19.12 -9.06
CA PHE A 269 0.18 18.60 -9.26
C PHE A 269 0.26 17.86 -10.60
N ALA A 270 1.43 17.87 -11.21
CA ALA A 270 1.64 17.18 -12.48
C ALA A 270 1.25 15.70 -12.38
N SER A 271 0.50 15.24 -13.37
CA SER A 271 0.04 13.86 -13.45
C SER A 271 1.15 12.98 -14.01
N GLU A 272 2.05 12.54 -13.13
CA GLU A 272 2.95 11.44 -13.45
C GLU A 272 2.31 10.11 -13.00
N HIS A 273 2.86 9.01 -13.46
CA HIS A 273 2.41 7.69 -13.00
C HIS A 273 2.57 7.58 -11.49
N ARG A 274 1.52 7.11 -10.80
CA ARG A 274 1.45 7.08 -9.32
C ARG A 274 2.64 6.39 -8.65
N MET A 275 3.20 5.34 -9.28
CA MET A 275 4.33 4.58 -8.74
C MET A 275 5.70 5.22 -9.02
N LEU A 276 5.78 6.25 -9.87
CA LEU A 276 7.06 6.89 -10.18
C LEU A 276 7.68 7.53 -8.95
N HIS A 277 6.88 8.31 -8.22
CA HIS A 277 7.37 9.08 -7.07
C HIS A 277 7.87 8.17 -5.95
N GLU A 278 7.18 7.06 -5.69
CA GLU A 278 7.61 6.11 -4.65
C GLU A 278 8.92 5.42 -5.04
N PHE A 279 9.04 4.90 -6.27
CA PHE A 279 10.27 4.23 -6.70
C PHE A 279 11.46 5.17 -6.82
N MET A 280 11.26 6.42 -7.26
CA MET A 280 12.30 7.46 -7.20
C MET A 280 12.79 7.70 -5.77
N GLU A 281 11.90 7.64 -4.79
CA GLU A 281 12.24 7.83 -3.40
C GLU A 281 12.89 6.59 -2.79
N PHE A 282 12.45 5.39 -3.18
CA PHE A 282 13.07 4.13 -2.75
C PHE A 282 14.54 4.05 -3.19
N VAL A 283 14.84 4.43 -4.43
CA VAL A 283 16.24 4.52 -4.88
C VAL A 283 17.06 5.43 -3.99
N LYS A 284 16.56 6.62 -3.66
CA LYS A 284 17.27 7.58 -2.78
C LYS A 284 17.53 7.02 -1.39
N ILE A 285 16.51 6.38 -0.79
CA ILE A 285 16.61 5.79 0.55
C ILE A 285 17.62 4.65 0.55
N ILE A 286 17.56 3.77 -0.45
CA ILE A 286 18.42 2.58 -0.54
C ILE A 286 19.87 2.97 -0.86
N ASP A 287 20.10 3.81 -1.87
CA ASP A 287 21.44 4.22 -2.28
C ASP A 287 22.13 5.05 -1.20
N ALA A 288 21.39 5.87 -0.44
CA ALA A 288 21.91 6.63 0.70
C ALA A 288 22.02 5.79 1.98
N LYS A 289 21.49 4.56 2.01
CA LYS A 289 21.35 3.73 3.22
C LYS A 289 20.64 4.49 4.35
N ASP A 290 19.58 5.23 4.01
CA ASP A 290 18.84 6.07 4.97
C ASP A 290 17.89 5.21 5.82
N ILE A 291 18.50 4.44 6.73
CA ILE A 291 17.79 3.57 7.69
C ILE A 291 16.76 4.37 8.50
N LYS A 292 17.12 5.59 8.91
CA LYS A 292 16.23 6.43 9.73
C LYS A 292 14.93 6.76 9.00
N ARG A 293 15.01 7.05 7.71
CA ARG A 293 13.84 7.34 6.90
C ARG A 293 13.01 6.09 6.63
N ALA A 294 13.67 4.96 6.36
CA ALA A 294 12.99 3.67 6.21
C ALA A 294 12.22 3.29 7.49
N GLU A 295 12.85 3.41 8.65
CA GLU A 295 12.20 3.13 9.95
C GLU A 295 11.00 4.06 10.21
N ALA A 296 11.10 5.36 9.90
CA ALA A 296 9.98 6.28 10.04
C ALA A 296 8.78 5.90 9.14
N MET A 297 9.02 5.29 7.99
CA MET A 297 7.97 4.75 7.12
C MET A 297 7.41 3.43 7.68
N LEU A 298 8.26 2.56 8.22
CA LEU A 298 7.84 1.32 8.87
C LEU A 298 7.01 1.57 10.14
N ASP A 299 7.20 2.68 10.85
CA ASP A 299 6.34 3.07 11.98
C ASP A 299 4.89 3.30 11.52
N ILE A 300 4.70 3.90 10.34
CA ILE A 300 3.35 4.06 9.75
C ILE A 300 2.80 2.68 9.35
N SER A 301 3.61 1.84 8.70
CA SER A 301 3.23 0.49 8.30
C SER A 301 2.84 -0.38 9.52
N ALA A 302 3.55 -0.24 10.65
CA ALA A 302 3.24 -0.92 11.91
C ALA A 302 1.84 -0.53 12.42
N ALA A 303 1.55 0.77 12.47
CA ALA A 303 0.23 1.27 12.88
C ALA A 303 -0.87 0.73 11.95
N VAL A 304 -0.65 0.78 10.63
CA VAL A 304 -1.62 0.28 9.64
C VAL A 304 -1.82 -1.23 9.76
N CYS A 305 -0.76 -2.01 9.91
CA CYS A 305 -0.84 -3.46 10.10
C CYS A 305 -1.65 -3.80 11.36
N SER A 306 -1.41 -3.11 12.48
CA SER A 306 -2.15 -3.28 13.74
C SER A 306 -3.65 -2.94 13.58
N ILE A 307 -3.96 -1.83 12.92
CA ILE A 307 -5.35 -1.40 12.65
C ILE A 307 -6.07 -2.44 11.79
N VAL A 308 -5.44 -2.89 10.70
CA VAL A 308 -6.05 -3.82 9.74
C VAL A 308 -6.25 -5.20 10.38
N GLU A 309 -5.26 -5.73 11.11
CA GLU A 309 -5.39 -7.00 11.81
C GLU A 309 -6.48 -6.94 12.88
N GLY A 310 -6.48 -5.90 13.72
CA GLY A 310 -7.49 -5.71 14.76
C GLY A 310 -8.90 -5.59 14.19
N ALA A 311 -9.08 -4.78 13.15
CA ALA A 311 -10.36 -4.58 12.47
C ALA A 311 -10.87 -5.88 11.82
N ARG A 312 -10.01 -6.62 11.13
CA ARG A 312 -10.31 -7.91 10.51
C ARG A 312 -10.77 -8.94 11.54
N LYS A 313 -9.99 -9.11 12.61
CA LYS A 313 -10.30 -10.07 13.69
C LYS A 313 -11.60 -9.70 14.41
N GLN A 314 -11.83 -8.40 14.68
CA GLN A 314 -13.10 -7.92 15.26
C GLN A 314 -14.30 -8.28 14.39
N ALA A 315 -14.17 -8.20 13.06
CA ALA A 315 -15.21 -8.58 12.10
C ALA A 315 -15.38 -10.10 11.92
N GLY A 316 -14.57 -10.93 12.60
CA GLY A 316 -14.61 -12.39 12.48
C GLY A 316 -14.05 -12.93 11.17
N ILE A 317 -13.22 -12.16 10.46
CA ILE A 317 -12.54 -12.60 9.24
C ILE A 317 -11.25 -13.32 9.64
N VAL A 318 -11.16 -14.61 9.29
CA VAL A 318 -10.04 -15.50 9.63
C VAL A 318 -9.19 -15.77 8.39
N PHE A 319 -7.88 -15.58 8.50
CA PHE A 319 -6.91 -15.90 7.45
C PHE A 319 -6.17 -17.21 7.75
N ALA A 320 -5.48 -17.78 6.76
CA ALA A 320 -4.80 -19.06 6.88
C ALA A 320 -3.71 -19.11 7.96
N GLY A 321 -3.16 -17.97 8.38
CA GLY A 321 -2.08 -17.87 9.38
C GLY A 321 -2.54 -17.56 10.81
N ASP A 322 -3.84 -17.45 11.06
CA ASP A 322 -4.39 -17.07 12.37
C ASP A 322 -4.34 -18.20 13.39
#